data_fd890be59b1770730e3a2522901bb48b
#
_entry.id   fd890be59b1770730e3a2522901bb48b
#
_cell.length_a   1.000
_cell.length_b   1.000
_cell.length_c   1.000
_cell.angle_alpha   90.00
_cell.angle_beta   90.00
_cell.angle_gamma   90.00
#
_symmetry.space_group_name_H-M   'P 1'
#
loop_
_entity.id
_entity.type
_entity.pdbx_description
1 polymer ?
#
loop_
_entity_poly.entity_id
_entity_poly.type
_entity_poly.pdbx_seq_one_letter_code
_entity_poly.pdbx_strand_id
1 'polypeptide(L)'
;MPFFPNTQLELWEYQESTTEFNLYGEPELEYNHVTTVPCDMQPLSVTDSLKEYGEILQDTYKTYLDITAPITDTMICRVQDQPDTYKVIGTPSHNNHLLPHIKLVLQKERKPTPLP
;
A
#
# COMPACT_ATOMS: atom_id res chain seq x y z
N MET A 1 -12.63 4.91 -17.18
CA MET A 1 -13.48 4.29 -16.14
C MET A 1 -13.68 5.29 -15.02
N PRO A 2 -14.92 5.58 -14.64
CA PRO A 2 -15.10 6.42 -13.46
C PRO A 2 -14.46 5.75 -12.26
N PHE A 3 -13.83 6.55 -11.42
CA PHE A 3 -13.21 6.06 -10.19
C PHE A 3 -14.25 6.00 -9.09
N PHE A 4 -14.59 4.80 -8.66
CA PHE A 4 -15.56 4.57 -7.58
C PHE A 4 -14.84 3.96 -6.38
N PRO A 5 -14.35 4.79 -5.46
CA PRO A 5 -13.63 4.27 -4.31
C PRO A 5 -14.56 3.49 -3.39
N ASN A 6 -14.14 2.29 -2.99
CA ASN A 6 -14.89 1.45 -2.07
C ASN A 6 -14.36 1.49 -0.64
N THR A 7 -13.20 2.10 -0.43
CA THR A 7 -12.59 2.20 0.89
C THR A 7 -11.65 3.38 0.99
N GLN A 8 -11.19 3.67 2.21
CA GLN A 8 -10.18 4.70 2.48
C GLN A 8 -8.89 4.01 2.87
N LEU A 9 -7.80 4.37 2.21
CA LEU A 9 -6.49 3.78 2.43
C LEU A 9 -5.55 4.78 3.07
N GLU A 10 -5.00 4.43 4.23
CA GLU A 10 -3.98 5.22 4.90
C GLU A 10 -2.63 4.87 4.32
N LEU A 11 -1.85 5.89 3.98
CA LEU A 11 -0.49 5.74 3.45
C LEU A 11 0.50 6.12 4.55
N TRP A 12 1.37 5.18 4.88
CA TRP A 12 2.37 5.35 5.94
C TRP A 12 3.76 5.15 5.36
N GLU A 13 4.68 6.03 5.68
CA GLU A 13 6.08 5.85 5.35
C GLU A 13 6.89 5.63 6.61
N TYR A 14 7.97 4.87 6.52
CA TYR A 14 8.87 4.71 7.65
C TYR A 14 10.15 5.51 7.41
N GLN A 15 10.73 5.95 8.51
CA GLN A 15 12.02 6.63 8.51
C GLN A 15 12.76 6.30 9.80
N GLU A 16 14.07 6.48 9.79
CA GLU A 16 14.87 6.31 10.99
C GLU A 16 14.63 7.48 11.93
N SER A 17 14.42 7.18 13.22
CA SER A 17 14.28 8.20 14.22
C SER A 17 15.59 8.98 14.39
N THR A 18 15.48 10.30 14.52
CA THR A 18 16.63 11.15 14.81
C THR A 18 16.85 11.34 16.32
N THR A 19 15.90 10.87 17.14
CA THR A 19 15.91 11.11 18.60
C THR A 19 15.90 9.83 19.42
N GLU A 20 15.46 8.72 18.85
CA GLU A 20 15.34 7.44 19.55
C GLU A 20 16.24 6.40 18.92
N PHE A 21 16.98 5.68 19.77
CA PHE A 21 17.93 4.66 19.35
C PHE A 21 17.68 3.39 20.16
N ASN A 22 17.93 2.23 19.52
CA ASN A 22 17.85 0.95 20.22
C ASN A 22 19.09 0.72 21.11
N LEU A 23 19.14 -0.43 21.77
CA LEU A 23 20.25 -0.77 22.68
C LEU A 23 21.61 -0.85 21.99
N TYR A 24 21.63 -1.02 20.68
CA TYR A 24 22.86 -1.12 19.89
C TYR A 24 23.29 0.22 19.28
N GLY A 25 22.60 1.30 19.61
CA GLY A 25 22.89 2.63 19.06
C GLY A 25 22.39 2.86 17.65
N GLU A 26 21.57 1.96 17.12
CA GLU A 26 20.95 2.14 15.82
C GLU A 26 19.66 2.95 15.96
N PRO A 27 19.34 3.83 14.98
CA PRO A 27 18.08 4.57 15.01
C PRO A 27 16.89 3.62 14.99
N GLU A 28 15.88 3.90 15.80
CA GLU A 28 14.63 3.16 15.74
C GLU A 28 13.82 3.61 14.53
N LEU A 29 13.04 2.69 13.96
CA LEU A 29 12.16 3.00 12.84
C LEU A 29 10.87 3.62 13.34
N GLU A 30 10.48 4.70 12.70
CA GLU A 30 9.22 5.40 12.96
C GLU A 30 8.35 5.35 11.72
N TYR A 31 7.05 5.21 11.91
CA TYR A 31 6.08 5.28 10.83
C TYR A 31 5.30 6.58 10.92
N ASN A 32 5.28 7.33 9.82
CA ASN A 32 4.58 8.59 9.73
C ASN A 32 3.40 8.48 8.77
N HIS A 33 2.24 8.93 9.23
CA HIS A 33 1.05 9.01 8.39
C HIS A 33 1.24 10.10 7.35
N VAL A 34 1.26 9.71 6.08
CA VAL A 34 1.41 10.66 4.99
C VAL A 34 0.07 11.29 4.66
N THR A 35 -0.93 10.46 4.35
CA THR A 35 -2.28 10.89 4.04
C THR A 35 -3.22 9.69 4.00
N THR A 36 -4.51 9.96 3.95
CA THR A 36 -5.54 8.95 3.70
C THR A 36 -6.22 9.29 2.39
N VAL A 37 -6.28 8.33 1.49
CA VAL A 37 -6.84 8.53 0.16
C VAL A 37 -7.97 7.54 -0.11
N PRO A 38 -9.00 7.94 -0.87
CA PRO A 38 -9.99 6.99 -1.34
C PRO A 38 -9.36 6.04 -2.35
N CYS A 39 -9.74 4.78 -2.30
CA CYS A 39 -9.23 3.79 -3.22
C CYS A 39 -10.30 2.77 -3.60
N ASP A 40 -10.10 2.11 -4.74
CA ASP A 40 -10.85 0.93 -5.14
C ASP A 40 -9.95 -0.27 -4.95
N MET A 41 -10.27 -1.14 -4.00
CA MET A 41 -9.46 -2.27 -3.60
C MET A 41 -10.24 -3.56 -3.84
N GLN A 42 -9.68 -4.43 -4.70
CA GLN A 42 -10.33 -5.66 -5.12
C GLN A 42 -9.38 -6.85 -4.96
N PRO A 43 -9.88 -8.02 -4.54
CA PRO A 43 -9.04 -9.22 -4.49
C PRO A 43 -8.46 -9.54 -5.86
N LEU A 44 -7.17 -9.91 -5.89
CA LEU A 44 -6.53 -10.35 -7.11
C LEU A 44 -6.98 -11.78 -7.40
N SER A 45 -7.53 -12.03 -8.59
CA SER A 45 -7.97 -13.36 -8.97
C SER A 45 -6.78 -14.29 -9.21
N VAL A 46 -7.01 -15.61 -9.13
CA VAL A 46 -5.99 -16.62 -9.45
C VAL A 46 -5.46 -16.41 -10.87
N THR A 47 -6.36 -16.14 -11.81
CA THR A 47 -5.97 -15.92 -13.21
C THR A 47 -5.06 -14.70 -13.37
N ASP A 48 -5.41 -13.59 -12.73
CA ASP A 48 -4.60 -12.37 -12.79
C ASP A 48 -3.26 -12.56 -12.10
N SER A 49 -3.23 -13.28 -10.98
CA SER A 49 -1.99 -13.60 -10.27
C SER A 49 -1.04 -14.41 -11.15
N LEU A 50 -1.55 -15.43 -11.82
CA LEU A 50 -0.75 -16.25 -12.73
C LEU A 50 -0.24 -15.46 -13.94
N LYS A 51 -1.06 -14.56 -14.48
CA LYS A 51 -0.66 -13.74 -15.64
C LYS A 51 0.44 -12.73 -15.30
N GLU A 52 0.30 -12.06 -14.15
CA GLU A 52 1.21 -10.96 -13.77
C GLU A 52 2.48 -11.45 -13.08
N TYR A 53 2.39 -12.49 -12.27
CA TYR A 53 3.49 -12.93 -11.41
C TYR A 53 3.96 -14.37 -11.68
N GLY A 54 3.25 -15.11 -12.52
CA GLY A 54 3.58 -16.50 -12.80
C GLY A 54 3.34 -17.46 -11.64
N GLU A 55 2.69 -16.98 -10.56
CA GLU A 55 2.38 -17.78 -9.39
C GLU A 55 1.10 -17.28 -8.72
N ILE A 56 0.53 -18.11 -7.87
CA ILE A 56 -0.66 -17.73 -7.09
C ILE A 56 -0.20 -17.01 -5.83
N LEU A 57 -0.56 -15.73 -5.72
CA LEU A 57 -0.29 -14.91 -4.55
C LEU A 57 -1.50 -14.91 -3.62
N GLN A 58 -1.26 -15.10 -2.32
CA GLN A 58 -2.32 -15.08 -1.31
C GLN A 58 -2.50 -13.68 -0.72
N ASP A 59 -3.72 -13.38 -0.30
CA ASP A 59 -4.07 -12.11 0.37
C ASP A 59 -3.57 -10.88 -0.39
N THR A 60 -3.77 -10.91 -1.70
CA THR A 60 -3.27 -9.87 -2.61
C THR A 60 -4.44 -9.15 -3.24
N TYR A 61 -4.32 -7.83 -3.35
CA TYR A 61 -5.41 -6.96 -3.79
C TYR A 61 -4.93 -6.02 -4.89
N LYS A 62 -5.70 -5.97 -5.96
CA LYS A 62 -5.53 -4.99 -7.01
C LYS A 62 -6.17 -3.70 -6.54
N THR A 63 -5.40 -2.61 -6.54
CA THR A 63 -5.82 -1.36 -5.94
C THR A 63 -5.65 -0.20 -6.91
N TYR A 64 -6.64 0.68 -6.97
CA TYR A 64 -6.63 1.86 -7.83
C TYR A 64 -6.76 3.11 -6.97
N LEU A 65 -5.87 4.07 -7.19
CA LEU A 65 -5.83 5.35 -6.50
C LEU A 65 -5.95 6.50 -7.49
N ASP A 66 -6.30 7.67 -6.97
CA ASP A 66 -6.21 8.91 -7.74
C ASP A 66 -4.76 9.15 -8.16
N ILE A 67 -4.56 9.71 -9.36
CA ILE A 67 -3.23 9.96 -9.92
C ILE A 67 -2.37 10.88 -9.04
N THR A 68 -2.99 11.67 -8.19
CA THR A 68 -2.29 12.60 -7.29
C THR A 68 -1.87 11.96 -5.96
N ALA A 69 -2.26 10.71 -5.70
CA ALA A 69 -1.90 10.04 -4.45
C ALA A 69 -0.38 9.86 -4.34
N PRO A 70 0.22 10.24 -3.20
CA PRO A 70 1.69 10.21 -3.03
C PRO A 70 2.20 8.82 -2.64
N ILE A 71 1.79 7.77 -3.35
CA ILE A 71 2.17 6.39 -3.05
C ILE A 71 3.54 6.04 -3.61
N THR A 72 4.35 5.33 -2.83
CA THR A 72 5.63 4.77 -3.27
C THR A 72 5.68 3.27 -2.94
N ASP A 73 6.60 2.54 -3.54
CA ASP A 73 6.74 1.11 -3.35
C ASP A 73 7.29 0.72 -1.96
N THR A 74 7.74 1.67 -1.18
CA THR A 74 8.28 1.44 0.16
C THR A 74 7.28 1.73 1.29
N MET A 75 6.10 2.22 0.95
CA MET A 75 5.08 2.57 1.94
C MET A 75 4.37 1.34 2.49
N ILE A 76 3.89 1.47 3.72
CA ILE A 76 2.94 0.54 4.33
C ILE A 76 1.56 1.18 4.28
N CYS A 77 0.58 0.39 3.91
CA CYS A 77 -0.80 0.85 3.78
C CYS A 77 -1.69 0.17 4.82
N ARG A 78 -2.69 0.88 5.29
CA ARG A 78 -3.71 0.34 6.19
C ARG A 78 -5.07 0.86 5.76
N VAL A 79 -6.05 -0.06 5.69
CA VAL A 79 -7.43 0.36 5.47
C VAL A 79 -7.92 1.05 6.74
N GLN A 80 -8.52 2.22 6.59
CA GLN A 80 -9.01 3.01 7.72
C GLN A 80 -9.92 2.18 8.62
N ASP A 81 -9.67 2.27 9.94
CA ASP A 81 -10.43 1.55 10.98
C ASP A 81 -10.28 0.02 10.95
N GLN A 82 -9.27 -0.49 10.23
CA GLN A 82 -8.95 -1.92 10.19
C GLN A 82 -7.56 -2.18 10.77
N PRO A 83 -7.34 -3.34 11.44
CA PRO A 83 -6.03 -3.62 12.04
C PRO A 83 -4.98 -4.12 11.06
N ASP A 84 -5.40 -4.59 9.89
CA ASP A 84 -4.47 -5.20 8.93
C ASP A 84 -3.65 -4.15 8.19
N THR A 85 -2.39 -4.49 7.94
CA THR A 85 -1.48 -3.67 7.15
C THR A 85 -1.11 -4.38 5.86
N TYR A 86 -0.75 -3.60 4.84
CA TYR A 86 -0.45 -4.08 3.50
C TYR A 86 0.86 -3.50 3.02
N LYS A 87 1.63 -4.29 2.29
CA LYS A 87 2.84 -3.81 1.61
C LYS A 87 2.58 -3.71 0.11
N VAL A 88 3.28 -2.81 -0.55
CA VAL A 88 3.20 -2.65 -2.01
C VAL A 88 4.06 -3.72 -2.67
N ILE A 89 3.48 -4.45 -3.62
CA ILE A 89 4.22 -5.42 -4.45
C ILE A 89 4.55 -4.75 -5.77
N GLY A 90 5.83 -4.77 -6.13
CA GLY A 90 6.28 -4.12 -7.36
C GLY A 90 6.24 -2.60 -7.27
N THR A 91 6.17 -1.95 -8.41
CA THR A 91 6.15 -0.49 -8.50
C THR A 91 4.75 -0.01 -8.87
N PRO A 92 4.23 1.04 -8.20
CA PRO A 92 2.96 1.63 -8.60
C PRO A 92 3.02 2.12 -10.05
N SER A 93 1.98 1.78 -10.82
CA SER A 93 1.89 2.15 -12.23
C SER A 93 1.01 3.38 -12.40
N HIS A 94 1.59 4.48 -12.85
CA HIS A 94 0.88 5.72 -13.11
C HIS A 94 0.36 5.72 -14.53
N ASN A 95 -0.96 5.77 -14.67
CA ASN A 95 -1.63 5.79 -15.96
C ASN A 95 -2.24 7.18 -16.18
N ASN A 96 -1.70 7.93 -17.15
CA ASN A 96 -2.11 9.30 -17.45
C ASN A 96 -3.01 9.41 -18.69
N HIS A 97 -3.53 8.29 -19.18
CA HIS A 97 -4.43 8.32 -20.34
C HIS A 97 -5.83 8.81 -19.95
N LEU A 98 -6.86 8.45 -20.69
CA LEU A 98 -8.20 9.00 -20.61
C LEU A 98 -8.76 9.17 -19.18
N LEU A 99 -8.44 8.24 -18.29
CA LEU A 99 -8.85 8.29 -16.88
C LEU A 99 -7.61 8.12 -16.01
N PRO A 100 -6.94 9.22 -15.66
CA PRO A 100 -5.71 9.16 -14.88
C PRO A 100 -5.91 8.45 -13.54
N HIS A 101 -5.08 7.45 -13.27
CA HIS A 101 -5.12 6.72 -12.02
C HIS A 101 -3.78 6.04 -11.75
N ILE A 102 -3.58 5.60 -10.51
CA ILE A 102 -2.45 4.77 -10.11
C ILE A 102 -2.98 3.37 -9.87
N LYS A 103 -2.38 2.39 -10.53
CA LYS A 103 -2.65 0.98 -10.28
C LYS A 103 -1.51 0.41 -9.46
N LEU A 104 -1.83 -0.27 -8.38
CA LEU A 104 -0.83 -0.97 -7.56
C LEU A 104 -1.41 -2.26 -7.03
N VAL A 105 -0.52 -3.12 -6.54
CA VAL A 105 -0.89 -4.38 -5.93
C VAL A 105 -0.44 -4.36 -4.48
N LEU A 106 -1.35 -4.63 -3.57
CA LEU A 106 -1.10 -4.69 -2.15
C LEU A 106 -1.21 -6.13 -1.67
N GLN A 107 -0.29 -6.54 -0.81
CA GLN A 107 -0.34 -7.83 -0.15
C GLN A 107 -0.47 -7.64 1.35
N LYS A 108 -1.47 -8.29 1.93
CA LYS A 108 -1.68 -8.25 3.37
C LYS A 108 -0.51 -8.90 4.09
N GLU A 109 0.01 -8.24 5.10
CA GLU A 109 1.10 -8.76 5.92
C GLU A 109 0.56 -9.81 6.90
N ARG A 110 1.30 -10.90 7.07
CA ARG A 110 0.92 -11.94 8.04
C ARG A 110 0.87 -11.40 9.45
N LYS A 111 1.87 -10.58 9.80
CA LYS A 111 1.95 -9.91 11.08
C LYS A 111 1.81 -8.42 10.81
N PRO A 112 0.71 -7.79 11.23
CA PRO A 112 0.52 -6.38 10.98
C PRO A 112 1.66 -5.53 11.52
N THR A 113 2.09 -4.55 10.73
CA THR A 113 3.07 -3.56 11.17
C THR A 113 2.43 -2.69 12.25
N PRO A 114 3.07 -2.51 13.42
CA PRO A 114 2.52 -1.65 14.46
C PRO A 114 2.61 -0.20 14.02
N LEU A 115 1.46 0.35 13.65
CA LEU A 115 1.32 1.77 13.29
C LEU A 115 0.72 2.55 14.46
N PRO A 116 1.11 3.83 14.61
CA PRO A 116 0.52 4.69 15.63
C PRO A 116 -0.99 4.79 15.58
#